data_dcb92da51ea91a2e52de56e410781925
#
_entry.id   dcb92da51ea91a2e52de56e410781925
#
_cell.length_a   1.000
_cell.length_b   1.000
_cell.length_c   1.000
_cell.angle_alpha   90.00
_cell.angle_beta   90.00
_cell.angle_gamma   90.00
#
_symmetry.space_group_name_H-M   'P 1'
#
loop_
_entity.id
_entity.type
_entity.pdbx_description
1 polymer ?
#
loop_
_entity_poly.entity_id
_entity_poly.type
_entity_poly.pdbx_seq_one_letter_code
_entity_poly.pdbx_strand_id
1 'polypeptide(L)'
;MTQPSSNKLTLLDWLDTQEDNMVTLLRDLVNIDSNSFDKAGVDRVADRLGEFFDEQSIPFETIPIATHGDGMRAVVAGGNGNRPILLCGHRDTVFPTGEVEKRPFEVRDGKAYGPGVADMKPGLVINAFILAAFNKFGGHPNPLVGLFTGDEEIGSPTSQDVIIAEAKKARLAFNSEPGRPSGNIVTKRKGGIFCHCDIYGVAAHSGGFF
;
A
#
# COMPACT_ATOMS: atom_id res chain seq x y z
N MET A 1 34.48 37.37 -8.33
CA MET A 1 33.11 37.15 -8.83
C MET A 1 32.73 35.72 -8.49
N THR A 2 32.05 35.55 -7.36
CA THR A 2 31.48 34.27 -6.92
C THR A 2 30.27 34.00 -7.76
N GLN A 3 30.29 32.92 -8.56
CA GLN A 3 29.08 32.42 -9.27
C GLN A 3 27.99 32.12 -8.22
N PRO A 4 26.73 32.49 -8.49
CA PRO A 4 25.64 32.06 -7.61
C PRO A 4 25.58 30.53 -7.67
N SER A 5 25.64 29.89 -6.47
CA SER A 5 25.36 28.48 -6.33
C SER A 5 23.97 28.22 -6.92
N SER A 6 23.91 27.48 -7.99
CA SER A 6 22.62 26.96 -8.49
C SER A 6 21.99 26.18 -7.34
N ASN A 7 20.91 26.70 -6.77
CA ASN A 7 20.13 26.01 -5.75
C ASN A 7 19.59 24.73 -6.40
N LYS A 8 20.31 23.61 -6.24
CA LYS A 8 19.85 22.31 -6.72
C LYS A 8 18.65 21.94 -5.88
N LEU A 9 17.49 21.77 -6.54
CA LEU A 9 16.30 21.24 -5.92
C LEU A 9 16.64 19.92 -5.19
N THR A 10 16.33 19.84 -3.93
CA THR A 10 16.52 18.61 -3.13
C THR A 10 15.34 17.66 -3.34
N LEU A 11 15.51 16.40 -2.94
CA LEU A 11 14.43 15.41 -2.94
C LEU A 11 13.21 15.90 -2.13
N LEU A 12 13.46 16.51 -0.98
CA LEU A 12 12.38 17.03 -0.12
C LEU A 12 11.69 18.24 -0.75
N ASP A 13 12.45 19.20 -1.29
CA ASP A 13 11.85 20.34 -2.01
C ASP A 13 10.97 19.88 -3.18
N TRP A 14 11.36 18.81 -3.88
CA TRP A 14 10.55 18.25 -4.94
C TRP A 14 9.25 17.63 -4.39
N LEU A 15 9.33 16.85 -3.31
CA LEU A 15 8.14 16.26 -2.67
C LEU A 15 7.16 17.35 -2.21
N ASP A 16 7.66 18.46 -1.66
CA ASP A 16 6.81 19.60 -1.25
C ASP A 16 6.03 20.21 -2.42
N THR A 17 6.54 20.07 -3.66
CA THR A 17 5.81 20.52 -4.86
C THR A 17 4.80 19.51 -5.40
N GLN A 18 4.69 18.31 -4.82
CA GLN A 18 3.88 17.22 -5.37
C GLN A 18 2.49 17.06 -4.72
N GLU A 19 2.09 17.91 -3.80
CA GLU A 19 0.83 17.77 -3.06
C GLU A 19 -0.38 17.56 -3.98
N ASP A 20 -0.55 18.40 -4.99
CA ASP A 20 -1.67 18.29 -5.95
C ASP A 20 -1.63 16.97 -6.73
N ASN A 21 -0.44 16.51 -7.11
CA ASN A 21 -0.25 15.24 -7.81
C ASN A 21 -0.56 14.05 -6.88
N MET A 22 -0.14 14.12 -5.62
CA MET A 22 -0.45 13.11 -4.61
C MET A 22 -1.97 13.03 -4.36
N VAL A 23 -2.64 14.17 -4.23
CA VAL A 23 -4.10 14.22 -4.05
C VAL A 23 -4.82 13.71 -5.31
N THR A 24 -4.29 13.98 -6.49
CA THR A 24 -4.85 13.46 -7.75
C THR A 24 -4.74 11.95 -7.81
N LEU A 25 -3.56 11.38 -7.56
CA LEU A 25 -3.39 9.93 -7.53
C LEU A 25 -4.28 9.30 -6.44
N LEU A 26 -4.35 9.90 -5.26
CA LEU A 26 -5.24 9.42 -4.18
C LEU A 26 -6.70 9.40 -4.62
N ARG A 27 -7.17 10.46 -5.29
CA ARG A 27 -8.53 10.53 -5.85
C ARG A 27 -8.80 9.38 -6.82
N ASP A 28 -7.86 9.13 -7.72
CA ASP A 28 -8.00 8.07 -8.72
C ASP A 28 -8.10 6.71 -8.03
N LEU A 29 -7.21 6.42 -7.06
CA LEU A 29 -7.23 5.15 -6.33
C LEU A 29 -8.49 4.99 -5.47
N VAL A 30 -8.93 6.03 -4.78
CA VAL A 30 -10.12 5.98 -3.91
C VAL A 30 -11.38 5.76 -4.72
N ASN A 31 -11.45 6.30 -5.93
CA ASN A 31 -12.60 6.13 -6.83
C ASN A 31 -12.63 4.77 -7.56
N ILE A 32 -11.81 3.82 -7.16
CA ILE A 32 -11.86 2.43 -7.61
C ILE A 32 -12.35 1.58 -6.44
N ASP A 33 -13.51 0.91 -6.59
CA ASP A 33 -13.92 -0.14 -5.67
C ASP A 33 -12.89 -1.27 -5.67
N SER A 34 -12.44 -1.68 -4.48
CA SER A 34 -11.39 -2.69 -4.33
C SER A 34 -11.60 -3.55 -3.08
N ASN A 35 -12.80 -4.15 -2.95
CA ASN A 35 -13.04 -5.11 -1.88
C ASN A 35 -12.07 -6.30 -1.99
N SER A 36 -11.60 -6.85 -0.88
CA SER A 36 -10.64 -7.98 -0.88
C SER A 36 -11.10 -9.19 -1.71
N PHE A 37 -12.41 -9.39 -1.84
CA PHE A 37 -13.01 -10.45 -2.66
C PHE A 37 -13.33 -10.04 -4.11
N ASP A 38 -13.12 -8.78 -4.47
CA ASP A 38 -13.23 -8.27 -5.84
C ASP A 38 -11.85 -8.17 -6.49
N LYS A 39 -11.33 -9.33 -6.93
CA LYS A 39 -10.01 -9.38 -7.61
C LYS A 39 -9.88 -8.32 -8.69
N ALA A 40 -10.89 -8.19 -9.55
CA ALA A 40 -10.85 -7.24 -10.66
C ALA A 40 -10.76 -5.78 -10.17
N GLY A 41 -11.44 -5.44 -9.08
CA GLY A 41 -11.36 -4.13 -8.45
C GLY A 41 -9.98 -3.84 -7.87
N VAL A 42 -9.42 -4.79 -7.13
CA VAL A 42 -8.06 -4.69 -6.56
C VAL A 42 -7.01 -4.59 -7.66
N ASP A 43 -7.16 -5.34 -8.75
CA ASP A 43 -6.22 -5.30 -9.89
C ASP A 43 -6.29 -3.95 -10.63
N ARG A 44 -7.48 -3.34 -10.79
CA ARG A 44 -7.59 -1.97 -11.35
C ARG A 44 -6.83 -0.92 -10.51
N VAL A 45 -6.75 -1.09 -9.19
CA VAL A 45 -5.89 -0.22 -8.36
C VAL A 45 -4.41 -0.44 -8.69
N ALA A 46 -4.01 -1.70 -8.98
CA ALA A 46 -2.65 -1.98 -9.45
C ALA A 46 -2.37 -1.36 -10.81
N ASP A 47 -3.32 -1.46 -11.76
CA ASP A 47 -3.19 -0.86 -13.08
C ASP A 47 -2.94 0.65 -12.97
N ARG A 48 -3.72 1.36 -12.16
CA ARG A 48 -3.54 2.80 -11.95
C ARG A 48 -2.19 3.16 -11.29
N LEU A 49 -1.72 2.34 -10.34
CA LEU A 49 -0.37 2.50 -9.79
C LEU A 49 0.71 2.18 -10.83
N GLY A 50 0.48 1.19 -11.69
CA GLY A 50 1.38 0.84 -12.79
C GLY A 50 1.54 1.98 -13.78
N GLU A 51 0.44 2.64 -14.18
CA GLU A 51 0.48 3.86 -15.01
C GLU A 51 1.37 4.94 -14.37
N PHE A 52 1.22 5.18 -13.06
CA PHE A 52 2.07 6.13 -12.34
C PHE A 52 3.54 5.70 -12.36
N PHE A 53 3.85 4.42 -12.16
CA PHE A 53 5.22 3.93 -12.19
C PHE A 53 5.84 4.03 -13.59
N ASP A 54 5.08 3.77 -14.64
CA ASP A 54 5.52 3.96 -16.03
C ASP A 54 5.83 5.43 -16.31
N GLU A 55 4.97 6.36 -15.89
CA GLU A 55 5.20 7.81 -16.01
C GLU A 55 6.48 8.25 -15.28
N GLN A 56 6.79 7.61 -14.15
CA GLN A 56 8.00 7.88 -13.37
C GLN A 56 9.21 7.03 -13.79
N SER A 57 9.09 6.21 -14.84
CA SER A 57 10.13 5.29 -15.32
C SER A 57 10.65 4.36 -14.20
N ILE A 58 9.75 3.85 -13.35
CA ILE A 58 10.04 2.90 -12.28
C ILE A 58 9.63 1.51 -12.76
N PRO A 59 10.56 0.56 -12.88
CA PRO A 59 10.22 -0.81 -13.24
C PRO A 59 9.38 -1.48 -12.16
N PHE A 60 8.35 -2.19 -12.59
CA PHE A 60 7.51 -2.98 -11.71
C PHE A 60 7.13 -4.32 -12.36
N GLU A 61 6.71 -5.26 -11.54
CA GLU A 61 6.23 -6.57 -11.96
C GLU A 61 4.94 -6.93 -11.22
N THR A 62 4.09 -7.69 -11.90
CA THR A 62 2.89 -8.30 -11.32
C THR A 62 3.24 -9.69 -10.80
N ILE A 63 2.79 -10.00 -9.59
CA ILE A 63 2.92 -11.32 -8.96
C ILE A 63 1.54 -11.99 -9.02
N PRO A 64 1.31 -12.95 -9.93
CA PRO A 64 -0.02 -13.52 -10.13
C PRO A 64 -0.55 -14.25 -8.89
N ILE A 65 -1.80 -13.96 -8.52
CA ILE A 65 -2.57 -14.60 -7.46
C ILE A 65 -3.93 -15.03 -8.03
N ALA A 66 -4.25 -16.32 -7.92
CA ALA A 66 -5.42 -16.88 -8.63
C ALA A 66 -6.78 -16.38 -8.08
N THR A 67 -6.90 -16.18 -6.77
CA THR A 67 -8.18 -16.00 -6.08
C THR A 67 -8.45 -14.60 -5.57
N HIS A 68 -7.40 -13.80 -5.36
CA HIS A 68 -7.47 -12.42 -4.87
C HIS A 68 -6.68 -11.49 -5.80
N GLY A 69 -6.61 -10.20 -5.48
CA GLY A 69 -5.83 -9.26 -6.27
C GLY A 69 -4.36 -9.67 -6.40
N ASP A 70 -3.81 -9.56 -7.60
CA ASP A 70 -2.40 -9.89 -7.87
C ASP A 70 -1.47 -9.04 -6.99
N GLY A 71 -0.32 -9.57 -6.60
CA GLY A 71 0.71 -8.77 -5.97
C GLY A 71 1.36 -7.82 -6.99
N MET A 72 1.86 -6.69 -6.55
CA MET A 72 2.65 -5.77 -7.36
C MET A 72 3.96 -5.44 -6.65
N ARG A 73 5.07 -5.49 -7.38
CA ARG A 73 6.41 -5.19 -6.87
C ARG A 73 7.10 -4.16 -7.76
N ALA A 74 7.38 -2.97 -7.21
CA ALA A 74 8.10 -1.90 -7.90
C ALA A 74 9.49 -1.73 -7.30
N VAL A 75 10.49 -1.37 -8.11
CA VAL A 75 11.90 -1.34 -7.67
C VAL A 75 12.61 -0.08 -8.14
N VAL A 76 13.20 0.64 -7.22
CA VAL A 76 14.22 1.64 -7.50
C VAL A 76 15.59 1.02 -7.18
N ALA A 77 16.46 0.96 -8.17
CA ALA A 77 17.78 0.38 -8.04
C ALA A 77 18.62 1.11 -6.99
N GLY A 78 19.49 0.36 -6.33
CA GLY A 78 20.44 0.89 -5.35
C GLY A 78 21.84 0.34 -5.57
N GLY A 79 22.74 0.60 -4.61
CA GLY A 79 24.09 0.08 -4.66
C GLY A 79 24.13 -1.45 -4.63
N ASN A 80 25.12 -2.02 -5.34
CA ASN A 80 25.28 -3.47 -5.44
C ASN A 80 25.58 -4.12 -4.08
N GLY A 81 24.88 -5.23 -3.80
CA GLY A 81 25.07 -6.04 -2.60
C GLY A 81 24.40 -5.51 -1.33
N ASN A 82 23.74 -4.37 -1.37
CA ASN A 82 23.00 -3.85 -0.23
C ASN A 82 21.60 -4.48 -0.14
N ARG A 83 21.18 -4.82 1.08
CA ARG A 83 19.84 -5.34 1.34
C ARG A 83 18.80 -4.23 1.10
N PRO A 84 17.66 -4.52 0.44
CA PRO A 84 16.65 -3.50 0.14
C PRO A 84 15.97 -2.93 1.40
N ILE A 85 15.39 -1.74 1.22
CA ILE A 85 14.38 -1.18 2.10
C ILE A 85 13.03 -1.49 1.47
N LEU A 86 12.14 -2.11 2.22
CA LEU A 86 10.83 -2.54 1.78
C LEU A 86 9.76 -1.53 2.22
N LEU A 87 8.97 -1.05 1.27
CA LEU A 87 7.78 -0.22 1.49
C LEU A 87 6.56 -1.09 1.23
N CYS A 88 5.78 -1.37 2.27
CA CYS A 88 4.61 -2.25 2.17
C CYS A 88 3.32 -1.44 2.15
N GLY A 89 2.31 -1.99 1.46
CA GLY A 89 0.95 -1.50 1.52
C GLY A 89 -0.02 -2.47 0.86
N HIS A 90 -1.32 -2.34 1.17
CA HIS A 90 -2.36 -3.11 0.53
C HIS A 90 -3.30 -2.24 -0.28
N ARG A 91 -3.90 -2.83 -1.32
CA ARG A 91 -4.78 -2.16 -2.28
C ARG A 91 -6.25 -2.47 -2.06
N ASP A 92 -6.51 -3.54 -1.32
CA ASP A 92 -7.86 -3.94 -0.97
C ASP A 92 -8.45 -3.07 0.15
N THR A 93 -9.75 -3.13 0.31
CA THR A 93 -10.52 -2.45 1.35
C THR A 93 -11.66 -3.33 1.83
N VAL A 94 -12.18 -3.06 3.02
CA VAL A 94 -13.37 -3.74 3.59
C VAL A 94 -14.69 -3.33 2.91
N PHE A 95 -14.70 -2.30 2.08
CA PHE A 95 -15.93 -1.73 1.53
C PHE A 95 -16.47 -2.59 0.38
N PRO A 96 -17.80 -2.80 0.32
CA PRO A 96 -18.40 -3.57 -0.78
C PRO A 96 -18.30 -2.81 -2.12
N THR A 97 -18.27 -3.55 -3.21
CA THR A 97 -18.35 -2.99 -4.57
C THR A 97 -19.61 -2.14 -4.74
N GLY A 98 -19.48 -0.96 -5.38
CA GLY A 98 -20.52 0.06 -5.52
C GLY A 98 -20.54 1.09 -4.37
N GLU A 99 -19.60 1.01 -3.44
CA GLU A 99 -19.52 2.00 -2.36
C GLU A 99 -18.97 3.35 -2.85
N VAL A 100 -18.09 3.32 -3.85
CA VAL A 100 -17.55 4.54 -4.49
C VAL A 100 -18.66 5.38 -5.13
N GLU A 101 -19.69 4.76 -5.72
CA GLU A 101 -20.83 5.49 -6.28
C GLU A 101 -21.61 6.28 -5.23
N LYS A 102 -21.69 5.76 -4.00
CA LYS A 102 -22.38 6.40 -2.88
C LYS A 102 -21.53 7.45 -2.18
N ARG A 103 -20.23 7.22 -2.09
CA ARG A 103 -19.26 8.05 -1.38
C ARG A 103 -17.99 8.23 -2.20
N PRO A 104 -18.05 8.93 -3.36
CA PRO A 104 -16.86 9.19 -4.16
C PRO A 104 -15.83 10.00 -3.37
N PHE A 105 -14.61 10.04 -3.86
CA PHE A 105 -13.56 10.88 -3.28
C PHE A 105 -13.97 12.34 -3.26
N GLU A 106 -13.90 12.96 -2.10
CA GLU A 106 -14.19 14.36 -1.87
C GLU A 106 -13.15 14.98 -0.94
N VAL A 107 -12.76 16.21 -1.21
CA VAL A 107 -12.01 17.05 -0.24
C VAL A 107 -12.93 18.13 0.29
N ARG A 108 -13.12 18.15 1.60
CA ARG A 108 -13.95 19.10 2.30
C ARG A 108 -13.29 19.51 3.61
N ASP A 109 -13.24 20.81 3.88
CA ASP A 109 -12.65 21.37 5.11
C ASP A 109 -11.21 20.87 5.39
N GLY A 110 -10.38 20.76 4.34
CA GLY A 110 -9.01 20.29 4.42
C GLY A 110 -8.86 18.79 4.73
N LYS A 111 -9.93 18.00 4.58
CA LYS A 111 -9.95 16.55 4.80
C LYS A 111 -10.42 15.83 3.56
N ALA A 112 -9.80 14.69 3.24
CA ALA A 112 -10.25 13.80 2.19
C ALA A 112 -11.21 12.75 2.73
N TYR A 113 -12.24 12.42 1.95
CA TYR A 113 -13.28 11.44 2.25
C TYR A 113 -13.39 10.45 1.10
N GLY A 114 -13.80 9.22 1.38
CA GLY A 114 -14.03 8.14 0.40
C GLY A 114 -13.60 6.76 0.92
N PRO A 115 -13.98 5.67 0.24
CA PRO A 115 -13.61 4.31 0.63
C PRO A 115 -12.09 4.08 0.56
N GLY A 116 -11.48 3.62 1.66
CA GLY A 116 -10.03 3.39 1.73
C GLY A 116 -9.18 4.66 1.80
N VAL A 117 -9.79 5.86 1.99
CA VAL A 117 -9.08 7.15 2.08
C VAL A 117 -8.22 7.30 3.32
N ALA A 118 -8.33 6.40 4.29
CA ALA A 118 -7.45 6.31 5.44
C ALA A 118 -6.71 4.97 5.45
N ASP A 119 -7.40 3.88 5.18
CA ASP A 119 -6.90 2.50 5.19
C ASP A 119 -7.05 1.86 3.81
N MET A 120 -5.94 1.69 3.04
CA MET A 120 -4.69 2.45 3.26
C MET A 120 -4.20 3.10 1.95
N LYS A 121 -5.13 3.56 1.06
CA LYS A 121 -4.77 4.15 -0.24
C LYS A 121 -3.83 5.36 -0.15
N PRO A 122 -3.88 6.23 0.90
CA PRO A 122 -2.85 7.26 1.08
C PRO A 122 -1.45 6.69 1.30
N GLY A 123 -1.34 5.56 2.01
CA GLY A 123 -0.08 4.86 2.18
C GLY A 123 0.51 4.36 0.87
N LEU A 124 -0.33 3.91 -0.08
CA LEU A 124 0.10 3.55 -1.43
C LEU A 124 0.67 4.77 -2.16
N VAL A 125 -0.01 5.92 -2.08
CA VAL A 125 0.45 7.17 -2.69
C VAL A 125 1.77 7.61 -2.07
N ILE A 126 1.91 7.59 -0.75
CA ILE A 126 3.16 7.92 -0.05
C ILE A 126 4.30 7.02 -0.56
N ASN A 127 4.09 5.71 -0.60
CA ASN A 127 5.09 4.76 -1.08
C ASN A 127 5.47 5.02 -2.54
N ALA A 128 4.49 5.28 -3.40
CA ALA A 128 4.71 5.57 -4.82
C ALA A 128 5.55 6.84 -5.02
N PHE A 129 5.24 7.93 -4.30
CA PHE A 129 6.00 9.17 -4.40
C PHE A 129 7.39 9.10 -3.74
N ILE A 130 7.58 8.27 -2.70
CA ILE A 130 8.90 7.98 -2.16
C ILE A 130 9.75 7.29 -3.23
N LEU A 131 9.22 6.25 -3.90
CA LEU A 131 9.93 5.57 -4.99
C LEU A 131 10.26 6.54 -6.12
N ALA A 132 9.29 7.38 -6.54
CA ALA A 132 9.49 8.38 -7.58
C ALA A 132 10.57 9.41 -7.21
N ALA A 133 10.56 9.91 -5.98
CA ALA A 133 11.55 10.86 -5.50
C ALA A 133 12.97 10.26 -5.56
N PHE A 134 13.16 9.07 -5.02
CA PHE A 134 14.48 8.44 -5.06
C PHE A 134 14.90 8.09 -6.48
N ASN A 135 13.98 7.62 -7.34
CA ASN A 135 14.30 7.35 -8.74
C ASN A 135 14.77 8.62 -9.47
N LYS A 136 14.07 9.72 -9.27
CA LYS A 136 14.39 11.03 -9.87
C LYS A 136 15.73 11.62 -9.40
N PHE A 137 16.08 11.43 -8.13
CA PHE A 137 17.27 12.05 -7.52
C PHE A 137 18.48 11.12 -7.42
N GLY A 138 18.54 10.07 -8.24
CA GLY A 138 19.71 9.22 -8.41
C GLY A 138 19.76 8.00 -7.49
N GLY A 139 18.62 7.64 -6.89
CA GLY A 139 18.48 6.41 -6.11
C GLY A 139 18.92 6.57 -4.65
N HIS A 140 19.06 5.42 -4.00
CA HIS A 140 19.50 5.29 -2.61
C HIS A 140 20.61 4.20 -2.56
N PRO A 141 21.57 4.25 -1.61
CA PRO A 141 22.56 3.18 -1.46
C PRO A 141 21.97 1.77 -1.32
N ASN A 142 20.80 1.65 -0.69
CA ASN A 142 20.03 0.40 -0.67
C ASN A 142 18.94 0.46 -1.75
N PRO A 143 18.67 -0.63 -2.48
CA PRO A 143 17.48 -0.68 -3.33
C PRO A 143 16.21 -0.38 -2.53
N LEU A 144 15.26 0.31 -3.15
CA LEU A 144 13.93 0.51 -2.58
C LEU A 144 12.96 -0.42 -3.30
N VAL A 145 12.18 -1.15 -2.54
CA VAL A 145 11.18 -2.08 -3.06
C VAL A 145 9.81 -1.68 -2.51
N GLY A 146 8.88 -1.34 -3.39
CA GLY A 146 7.46 -1.24 -3.06
C GLY A 146 6.80 -2.60 -3.26
N LEU A 147 6.14 -3.12 -2.25
CA LEU A 147 5.32 -4.33 -2.32
C LEU A 147 3.88 -3.99 -1.97
N PHE A 148 2.98 -4.19 -2.93
CA PHE A 148 1.57 -3.85 -2.81
C PHE A 148 0.72 -5.10 -2.98
N THR A 149 0.04 -5.52 -1.90
CA THR A 149 -0.78 -6.74 -1.85
C THR A 149 -2.27 -6.43 -2.03
N GLY A 150 -3.10 -7.44 -2.14
CA GLY A 150 -4.52 -7.28 -2.46
C GLY A 150 -5.48 -8.05 -1.55
N ASP A 151 -5.05 -8.50 -0.36
CA ASP A 151 -5.83 -9.35 0.53
C ASP A 151 -5.51 -9.14 2.02
N GLU A 152 -5.03 -7.94 2.40
CA GLU A 152 -4.61 -7.64 3.77
C GLU A 152 -5.79 -7.63 4.73
N GLU A 153 -6.91 -7.04 4.35
CA GLU A 153 -8.10 -6.85 5.17
C GLU A 153 -8.77 -8.17 5.63
N ILE A 154 -8.39 -9.26 4.97
CA ILE A 154 -8.83 -10.63 5.32
C ILE A 154 -7.68 -11.49 5.86
N GLY A 155 -6.55 -10.86 6.26
CA GLY A 155 -5.42 -11.52 6.90
C GLY A 155 -4.37 -12.07 5.94
N SER A 156 -4.29 -11.57 4.72
CA SER A 156 -3.28 -11.92 3.70
C SER A 156 -3.22 -13.42 3.35
N PRO A 157 -4.34 -14.10 3.14
CA PRO A 157 -4.34 -15.56 2.97
C PRO A 157 -3.54 -16.04 1.76
N THR A 158 -3.37 -15.19 0.74
CA THR A 158 -2.68 -15.57 -0.51
C THR A 158 -1.38 -14.81 -0.74
N SER A 159 -1.21 -13.62 -0.14
CA SER A 159 0.01 -12.82 -0.27
C SER A 159 1.05 -13.06 0.83
N GLN A 160 0.74 -13.82 1.87
CA GLN A 160 1.60 -14.05 3.02
C GLN A 160 3.01 -14.55 2.64
N ASP A 161 3.10 -15.54 1.75
CA ASP A 161 4.39 -16.11 1.33
C ASP A 161 5.25 -15.09 0.59
N VAL A 162 4.63 -14.25 -0.23
CA VAL A 162 5.30 -13.16 -0.95
C VAL A 162 5.83 -12.12 0.04
N ILE A 163 5.00 -11.71 1.00
CA ILE A 163 5.38 -10.76 2.05
C ILE A 163 6.57 -11.30 2.85
N ILE A 164 6.51 -12.55 3.28
CA ILE A 164 7.59 -13.20 4.04
C ILE A 164 8.88 -13.28 3.21
N ALA A 165 8.77 -13.63 1.92
CA ALA A 165 9.91 -13.74 1.03
C ALA A 165 10.64 -12.40 0.83
N GLU A 166 9.89 -11.31 0.62
CA GLU A 166 10.47 -9.97 0.47
C GLU A 166 10.99 -9.42 1.81
N ALA A 167 10.27 -9.64 2.92
CA ALA A 167 10.70 -9.21 4.25
C ALA A 167 12.03 -9.86 4.68
N LYS A 168 12.26 -11.14 4.36
CA LYS A 168 13.52 -11.83 4.64
C LYS A 168 14.71 -11.21 3.90
N LYS A 169 14.51 -10.67 2.71
CA LYS A 169 15.54 -9.98 1.93
C LYS A 169 15.82 -8.59 2.47
N ALA A 170 14.79 -7.93 3.00
CA ALA A 170 14.86 -6.53 3.39
C ALA A 170 15.76 -6.29 4.62
N ARG A 171 16.42 -5.13 4.63
CA ARG A 171 17.12 -4.58 5.80
C ARG A 171 16.15 -3.95 6.78
N LEU A 172 15.18 -3.23 6.26
CA LEU A 172 14.10 -2.54 6.97
C LEU A 172 12.81 -2.71 6.17
N ALA A 173 11.68 -2.71 6.87
CA ALA A 173 10.36 -2.65 6.27
C ALA A 173 9.57 -1.50 6.90
N PHE A 174 8.93 -0.72 6.05
CA PHE A 174 7.96 0.31 6.43
C PHE A 174 6.60 -0.11 5.91
N ASN A 175 5.63 -0.20 6.81
CA ASN A 175 4.23 -0.43 6.47
C ASN A 175 3.48 0.90 6.62
N SER A 176 2.94 1.42 5.51
CA SER A 176 2.35 2.76 5.45
C SER A 176 0.87 2.77 5.82
N GLU A 177 0.51 1.95 6.82
CA GLU A 177 -0.80 1.94 7.45
C GLU A 177 -1.18 3.28 8.09
N PRO A 178 -2.46 3.51 8.42
CA PRO A 178 -2.91 4.76 9.03
C PRO A 178 -2.10 5.15 10.26
N GLY A 179 -1.65 6.39 10.27
CA GLY A 179 -0.95 6.99 11.40
C GLY A 179 -1.83 7.08 12.65
N ARG A 180 -1.20 7.18 13.80
CA ARG A 180 -1.91 7.40 15.07
C ARG A 180 -2.12 8.89 15.30
N PRO A 181 -3.22 9.30 16.02
CA PRO A 181 -3.47 10.70 16.33
C PRO A 181 -2.32 11.40 17.08
N SER A 182 -1.50 10.61 17.80
CA SER A 182 -0.31 11.11 18.49
C SER A 182 0.87 11.45 17.57
N GLY A 183 0.82 11.08 16.27
CA GLY A 183 1.95 11.17 15.35
C GLY A 183 3.06 10.15 15.58
N ASN A 184 2.90 9.24 16.55
CA ASN A 184 3.90 8.23 16.84
C ASN A 184 3.89 7.10 15.80
N ILE A 185 5.08 6.60 15.47
CA ILE A 185 5.24 5.39 14.67
C ILE A 185 5.08 4.13 15.54
N VAL A 186 4.55 3.06 14.95
CA VAL A 186 4.43 1.76 15.59
C VAL A 186 5.66 0.93 15.30
N THR A 187 6.46 0.62 16.31
CA THR A 187 7.69 -0.18 16.16
C THR A 187 7.53 -1.64 16.59
N LYS A 188 6.42 -1.98 17.26
CA LYS A 188 6.14 -3.33 17.75
C LYS A 188 4.64 -3.56 17.89
N ARG A 189 4.18 -4.74 17.48
CA ARG A 189 2.78 -5.19 17.66
C ARG A 189 2.74 -6.59 18.28
N LYS A 190 1.60 -6.94 18.89
CA LYS A 190 1.27 -8.32 19.25
C LYS A 190 0.77 -9.05 18.00
N GLY A 191 1.00 -10.36 17.92
CA GLY A 191 0.41 -11.20 16.89
C GLY A 191 -1.11 -11.33 17.05
N GLY A 192 -1.82 -11.50 15.94
CA GLY A 192 -3.21 -11.92 15.90
C GLY A 192 -3.30 -13.41 15.59
N ILE A 193 -4.23 -14.10 16.21
CA ILE A 193 -4.54 -15.50 15.92
C ILE A 193 -6.03 -15.58 15.66
N PHE A 194 -6.41 -16.11 14.50
CA PHE A 194 -7.79 -16.40 14.15
C PHE A 194 -8.01 -17.91 14.26
N CYS A 195 -9.02 -18.31 15.03
CA CYS A 195 -9.39 -19.71 15.21
C CYS A 195 -10.80 -19.92 14.68
N HIS A 196 -10.97 -20.95 13.85
CA HIS A 196 -12.29 -21.48 13.45
C HIS A 196 -12.50 -22.81 14.19
N CYS A 197 -13.66 -22.99 14.80
CA CYS A 197 -14.00 -24.21 15.53
C CYS A 197 -15.34 -24.76 15.02
N ASP A 198 -15.31 -25.90 14.38
CA ASP A 198 -16.51 -26.64 13.98
C ASP A 198 -16.84 -27.69 15.03
N ILE A 199 -18.08 -27.64 15.57
CA ILE A 199 -18.58 -28.59 16.55
C ILE A 199 -19.64 -29.46 15.85
N TYR A 200 -19.34 -30.75 15.72
CA TYR A 200 -20.24 -31.73 15.12
C TYR A 200 -20.98 -32.46 16.25
N GLY A 201 -22.31 -32.44 16.18
CA GLY A 201 -23.15 -33.11 17.16
C GLY A 201 -24.62 -32.86 16.92
N VAL A 202 -25.46 -33.37 17.81
CA VAL A 202 -26.91 -33.12 17.78
C VAL A 202 -27.16 -31.83 18.54
N ALA A 203 -27.79 -30.85 17.90
CA ALA A 203 -28.15 -29.59 18.54
C ALA A 203 -29.12 -29.83 19.70
N ALA A 204 -28.75 -29.41 20.91
CA ALA A 204 -29.57 -29.55 22.09
C ALA A 204 -29.48 -28.28 22.95
N HIS A 205 -30.49 -28.06 23.80
CA HIS A 205 -30.46 -26.99 24.76
C HIS A 205 -29.42 -27.26 25.84
N SER A 206 -28.51 -26.33 26.11
CA SER A 206 -27.36 -26.49 27.01
C SER A 206 -27.71 -26.84 28.48
N GLY A 207 -28.95 -26.66 28.88
CA GLY A 207 -29.44 -27.01 30.24
C GLY A 207 -30.40 -28.20 30.28
N GLY A 208 -30.60 -28.92 29.18
CA GLY A 208 -31.64 -29.94 29.07
C GLY A 208 -31.21 -31.34 28.63
N PHE A 209 -30.05 -31.49 28.00
CA PHE A 209 -29.53 -32.75 27.49
C PHE A 209 -28.00 -32.74 27.59
N PHE A 210 -27.46 -33.70 28.31
CA PHE A 210 -26.04 -33.94 28.46
C PHE A 210 -25.62 -35.18 27.71
#